data_74fc6dc6f18a6d8b347073ead56c9795
#
_entry.id   74fc6dc6f18a6d8b347073ead56c9795
#
_cell.length_a   1.000
_cell.length_b   1.000
_cell.length_c   1.000
_cell.angle_alpha   90.00
_cell.angle_beta   90.00
_cell.angle_gamma   90.00
#
_symmetry.space_group_name_H-M   'P 1'
#
loop_
_entity.id
_entity.type
_entity.pdbx_description
1 polymer ?
#
loop_
_entity_poly.entity_id
_entity_poly.type
_entity_poly.pdbx_seq_one_letter_code
_entity_poly.pdbx_strand_id
1 'polypeptide(L)'
;METRDLVIIGGGSAGMAAAISAFDNGVKDILILEKGEFLGGILNQCIHNGFGLHEFNEELTGPEFLTRFVNQIEQRRIEYKLNTYVLSLSQDKTISYVNRVDGMATIKAKSIIVATGCLERSAGAIEIPGERPSGVITAGQAQLYLNEYGYLVGKKVFILGSGDIGLIMARRMTLEGAKVLGVAELMPYSNGLNRNIQQCLKDFDIPLYLSHTVSKIIGKDKLEAIEVSEVDSSLKVIEGTARRFEVDTLLLSIGLIPNNALLNAIGAPQSKTRGSCVNEHMETSFDGLFACGNVLHVHDLVDYVVEEARVAGLGASKYLKGELIRGEHKILTEAGEGIGYVVPSQIDLDEAEDFIELKFRVKRPSKDVYIVYSCDGKIIKKV
;
A
#
# COMPACT_ATOMS: atom_id res chain seq x y z
N MET A 1 -13.88 -3.29 30.61
CA MET A 1 -13.27 -2.95 29.30
C MET A 1 -11.77 -3.14 29.47
N GLU A 2 -11.15 -3.96 28.64
CA GLU A 2 -9.71 -4.19 28.63
C GLU A 2 -8.97 -2.89 28.28
N THR A 3 -7.83 -2.64 28.93
CA THR A 3 -6.99 -1.46 28.66
C THR A 3 -5.60 -1.93 28.26
N ARG A 4 -5.02 -1.32 27.21
CA ARG A 4 -3.67 -1.59 26.69
C ARG A 4 -2.86 -0.31 26.58
N ASP A 5 -1.55 -0.41 26.70
CA ASP A 5 -0.68 0.73 26.46
C ASP A 5 -0.66 1.07 24.96
N LEU A 6 -0.39 0.08 24.11
CA LEU A 6 -0.35 0.25 22.66
C LEU A 6 -1.17 -0.83 21.94
N VAL A 7 -2.08 -0.41 21.06
CA VAL A 7 -2.77 -1.31 20.14
C VAL A 7 -2.38 -0.96 18.70
N ILE A 8 -2.02 -1.99 17.93
CA ILE A 8 -1.66 -1.85 16.52
C ILE A 8 -2.74 -2.53 15.67
N ILE A 9 -3.33 -1.79 14.74
CA ILE A 9 -4.38 -2.28 13.84
C ILE A 9 -3.77 -2.66 12.50
N GLY A 10 -3.63 -3.96 12.28
CA GLY A 10 -2.98 -4.59 11.12
C GLY A 10 -1.64 -5.21 11.47
N GLY A 11 -1.51 -6.51 11.21
CA GLY A 11 -0.30 -7.33 11.46
C GLY A 11 0.55 -7.56 10.22
N GLY A 12 0.49 -6.66 9.23
CA GLY A 12 1.39 -6.68 8.07
C GLY A 12 2.80 -6.20 8.42
N SER A 13 3.66 -6.02 7.40
CA SER A 13 5.05 -5.56 7.58
C SER A 13 5.15 -4.28 8.40
N ALA A 14 4.30 -3.29 8.11
CA ALA A 14 4.26 -2.04 8.86
C ALA A 14 3.90 -2.26 10.35
N GLY A 15 2.81 -2.99 10.62
CA GLY A 15 2.36 -3.21 11.99
C GLY A 15 3.38 -4.00 12.83
N MET A 16 3.99 -5.03 12.26
CA MET A 16 5.04 -5.79 12.94
C MET A 16 6.28 -4.95 13.23
N ALA A 17 6.75 -4.17 12.24
CA ALA A 17 7.92 -3.30 12.42
C ALA A 17 7.67 -2.20 13.46
N ALA A 18 6.48 -1.60 13.46
CA ALA A 18 6.08 -0.62 14.47
C ALA A 18 6.01 -1.24 15.87
N ALA A 19 5.47 -2.46 16.00
CA ALA A 19 5.41 -3.20 17.26
C ALA A 19 6.80 -3.49 17.84
N ILE A 20 7.70 -3.99 16.99
CA ILE A 20 9.09 -4.29 17.35
C ILE A 20 9.80 -3.00 17.81
N SER A 21 9.66 -1.92 17.03
CA SER A 21 10.26 -0.63 17.37
C SER A 21 9.74 -0.11 18.72
N ALA A 22 8.43 -0.13 18.95
CA ALA A 22 7.84 0.30 20.21
C ALA A 22 8.32 -0.55 21.40
N PHE A 23 8.40 -1.88 21.22
CA PHE A 23 8.88 -2.80 22.24
C PHE A 23 10.34 -2.54 22.62
N ASP A 24 11.22 -2.38 21.64
CA ASP A 24 12.64 -2.11 21.82
C ASP A 24 12.87 -0.73 22.47
N ASN A 25 11.94 0.19 22.27
CA ASN A 25 11.90 1.49 22.92
C ASN A 25 11.09 1.50 24.25
N GLY A 26 10.87 0.34 24.87
CA GLY A 26 10.40 0.22 26.24
C GLY A 26 8.91 0.00 26.46
N VAL A 27 8.06 0.02 25.43
CA VAL A 27 6.64 -0.33 25.54
C VAL A 27 6.49 -1.84 25.58
N LYS A 28 5.96 -2.40 26.68
CA LYS A 28 5.86 -3.85 26.86
C LYS A 28 4.45 -4.39 26.68
N ASP A 29 3.41 -3.60 26.96
CA ASP A 29 2.01 -3.96 26.76
C ASP A 29 1.57 -3.53 25.36
N ILE A 30 1.81 -4.42 24.39
CA ILE A 30 1.49 -4.23 22.97
C ILE A 30 0.56 -5.32 22.51
N LEU A 31 -0.53 -4.96 21.81
CA LEU A 31 -1.44 -5.89 21.18
C LEU A 31 -1.58 -5.57 19.68
N ILE A 32 -1.32 -6.54 18.81
CA ILE A 32 -1.59 -6.44 17.37
C ILE A 32 -2.95 -7.08 17.06
N LEU A 33 -3.84 -6.38 16.37
CA LEU A 33 -5.12 -6.90 15.87
C LEU A 33 -5.01 -7.14 14.37
N GLU A 34 -5.01 -8.42 13.95
CA GLU A 34 -4.91 -8.82 12.54
C GLU A 34 -6.17 -9.55 12.09
N LYS A 35 -6.74 -9.07 10.95
CA LYS A 35 -7.96 -9.67 10.36
C LYS A 35 -7.71 -11.02 9.69
N GLY A 36 -6.50 -11.27 9.23
CA GLY A 36 -6.09 -12.50 8.54
C GLY A 36 -5.85 -13.67 9.48
N GLU A 37 -5.66 -14.83 8.89
CA GLU A 37 -5.35 -16.08 9.61
C GLU A 37 -3.87 -16.13 10.04
N PHE A 38 -3.02 -15.27 9.47
CA PHE A 38 -1.59 -15.18 9.75
C PHE A 38 -1.15 -13.72 9.82
N LEU A 39 -0.06 -13.47 10.55
CA LEU A 39 0.67 -12.21 10.42
C LEU A 39 1.33 -12.12 9.04
N GLY A 40 1.66 -10.91 8.59
CA GLY A 40 2.38 -10.67 7.34
C GLY A 40 1.57 -9.95 6.26
N GLY A 41 0.23 -9.98 6.33
CA GLY A 41 -0.65 -9.30 5.37
C GLY A 41 -0.36 -9.73 3.93
N ILE A 42 -0.20 -8.75 3.03
CA ILE A 42 -0.01 -8.99 1.59
C ILE A 42 1.29 -9.77 1.25
N LEU A 43 2.30 -9.77 2.12
CA LEU A 43 3.55 -10.49 1.87
C LEU A 43 3.39 -12.00 1.81
N ASN A 44 2.37 -12.58 2.46
CA ASN A 44 2.08 -14.00 2.40
C ASN A 44 1.90 -14.49 0.96
N GLN A 45 1.22 -13.71 0.12
CA GLN A 45 0.97 -14.05 -1.29
C GLN A 45 2.10 -13.62 -2.25
N CYS A 46 3.09 -12.83 -1.79
CA CYS A 46 4.17 -12.29 -2.63
C CYS A 46 5.34 -13.28 -2.74
N ILE A 47 5.18 -14.37 -3.48
CA ILE A 47 6.20 -15.44 -3.63
C ILE A 47 7.33 -15.12 -4.62
N HIS A 48 7.33 -13.92 -5.22
CA HIS A 48 8.42 -13.43 -6.07
C HIS A 48 9.53 -12.77 -5.23
N ASN A 49 10.72 -12.64 -5.82
CA ASN A 49 11.89 -12.00 -5.20
C ASN A 49 11.80 -10.47 -5.23
N GLY A 50 12.68 -9.83 -4.45
CA GLY A 50 12.91 -8.38 -4.47
C GLY A 50 12.59 -7.68 -3.16
N PHE A 51 12.42 -8.44 -2.10
CA PHE A 51 12.21 -7.94 -0.74
C PHE A 51 13.51 -8.04 0.07
N GLY A 52 13.73 -7.12 1.01
CA GLY A 52 14.83 -7.18 1.98
C GLY A 52 16.18 -6.69 1.51
N LEU A 53 16.29 -6.12 0.33
CA LEU A 53 17.56 -5.62 -0.21
C LEU A 53 18.18 -4.51 0.66
N HIS A 54 17.36 -3.62 1.23
CA HIS A 54 17.82 -2.56 2.13
C HIS A 54 17.77 -3.00 3.59
N GLU A 55 16.73 -3.74 3.97
CA GLU A 55 16.51 -4.16 5.36
C GLU A 55 17.49 -5.24 5.82
N PHE A 56 17.77 -6.23 4.97
CA PHE A 56 18.57 -7.40 5.33
C PHE A 56 19.83 -7.57 4.48
N ASN A 57 20.05 -6.72 3.47
CA ASN A 57 21.08 -6.88 2.42
C ASN A 57 21.00 -8.25 1.73
N GLU A 58 19.78 -8.79 1.60
CA GLU A 58 19.49 -10.06 0.95
C GLU A 58 18.28 -9.94 0.04
N GLU A 59 18.27 -10.68 -1.06
CA GLU A 59 17.11 -10.76 -1.94
C GLU A 59 16.20 -11.91 -1.50
N LEU A 60 15.06 -11.57 -0.92
CA LEU A 60 14.11 -12.50 -0.33
C LEU A 60 12.79 -12.51 -1.10
N THR A 61 12.00 -13.58 -0.92
CA THR A 61 10.57 -13.58 -1.22
C THR A 61 9.77 -12.91 -0.10
N GLY A 62 8.50 -12.56 -0.35
CA GLY A 62 7.63 -11.98 0.68
C GLY A 62 7.52 -12.86 1.93
N PRO A 63 7.22 -14.18 1.83
CA PRO A 63 7.19 -15.09 2.98
C PRO A 63 8.51 -15.20 3.74
N GLU A 64 9.66 -15.20 3.07
CA GLU A 64 10.97 -15.21 3.74
C GLU A 64 11.21 -13.90 4.49
N PHE A 65 10.88 -12.76 3.88
CA PHE A 65 10.97 -11.46 4.52
C PHE A 65 10.10 -11.38 5.78
N LEU A 66 8.81 -11.74 5.66
CA LEU A 66 7.89 -11.68 6.78
C LEU A 66 8.26 -12.63 7.93
N THR A 67 8.79 -13.83 7.62
CA THR A 67 9.19 -14.80 8.64
C THR A 67 10.22 -14.21 9.60
N ARG A 68 11.13 -13.36 9.13
CA ARG A 68 12.10 -12.67 9.98
C ARG A 68 11.45 -11.70 10.96
N PHE A 69 10.34 -11.04 10.56
CA PHE A 69 9.58 -10.19 11.47
C PHE A 69 8.71 -10.98 12.44
N VAL A 70 8.06 -12.04 11.98
CA VAL A 70 7.28 -12.93 12.84
C VAL A 70 8.15 -13.51 13.95
N ASN A 71 9.34 -14.03 13.60
CA ASN A 71 10.30 -14.53 14.59
C ASN A 71 10.69 -13.45 15.63
N GLN A 72 10.82 -12.19 15.23
CA GLN A 72 11.11 -11.09 16.13
C GLN A 72 9.92 -10.76 17.07
N ILE A 73 8.69 -10.84 16.57
CA ILE A 73 7.45 -10.71 17.37
C ILE A 73 7.39 -11.80 18.43
N GLU A 74 7.63 -13.06 18.04
CA GLU A 74 7.61 -14.21 18.95
C GLU A 74 8.71 -14.15 20.00
N GLN A 75 9.94 -13.81 19.63
CA GLN A 75 11.07 -13.65 20.54
C GLN A 75 10.80 -12.61 21.64
N ARG A 76 10.11 -11.52 21.28
CA ARG A 76 9.71 -10.44 22.19
C ARG A 76 8.42 -10.77 22.96
N ARG A 77 7.72 -11.84 22.58
CA ARG A 77 6.42 -12.24 23.12
C ARG A 77 5.38 -11.12 23.00
N ILE A 78 5.42 -10.39 21.88
CA ILE A 78 4.41 -9.37 21.58
C ILE A 78 3.09 -10.09 21.28
N GLU A 79 2.04 -9.69 22.00
CA GLU A 79 0.71 -10.31 21.86
C GLU A 79 0.05 -9.90 20.53
N TYR A 80 -0.63 -10.87 19.90
CA TYR A 80 -1.44 -10.61 18.72
C TYR A 80 -2.72 -11.46 18.71
N LYS A 81 -3.78 -10.93 18.11
CA LYS A 81 -5.04 -11.63 17.87
C LYS A 81 -5.26 -11.72 16.36
N LEU A 82 -5.27 -12.95 15.83
CA LEU A 82 -5.59 -13.27 14.44
C LEU A 82 -7.10 -13.40 14.23
N ASN A 83 -7.54 -13.42 12.97
CA ASN A 83 -8.97 -13.49 12.63
C ASN A 83 -9.81 -12.43 13.37
N THR A 84 -9.20 -11.27 13.65
CA THR A 84 -9.77 -10.21 14.48
C THR A 84 -10.00 -8.96 13.64
N TYR A 85 -11.25 -8.68 13.32
CA TYR A 85 -11.63 -7.57 12.46
C TYR A 85 -12.01 -6.35 13.30
N VAL A 86 -11.27 -5.26 13.15
CA VAL A 86 -11.59 -3.98 13.79
C VAL A 86 -12.74 -3.31 13.04
N LEU A 87 -13.82 -3.04 13.76
CA LEU A 87 -15.07 -2.48 13.24
C LEU A 87 -15.06 -0.95 13.30
N SER A 88 -14.58 -0.40 14.42
CA SER A 88 -14.56 1.04 14.62
C SER A 88 -13.42 1.48 15.55
N LEU A 89 -13.03 2.73 15.37
CA LEU A 89 -12.12 3.47 16.20
C LEU A 89 -12.82 4.76 16.61
N SER A 90 -12.61 5.21 17.85
CA SER A 90 -13.10 6.49 18.33
C SER A 90 -11.95 7.44 18.69
N GLN A 91 -12.23 8.74 18.73
CA GLN A 91 -11.22 9.78 19.06
C GLN A 91 -10.64 9.60 20.47
N ASP A 92 -11.41 9.02 21.39
CA ASP A 92 -10.94 8.70 22.74
C ASP A 92 -10.12 7.41 22.81
N LYS A 93 -9.72 6.85 21.65
CA LYS A 93 -8.92 5.63 21.51
C LYS A 93 -9.61 4.34 22.01
N THR A 94 -10.92 4.26 21.90
CA THR A 94 -11.68 3.02 22.06
C THR A 94 -11.78 2.30 20.71
N ILE A 95 -11.42 1.03 20.69
CA ILE A 95 -11.44 0.15 19.51
C ILE A 95 -12.52 -0.89 19.71
N SER A 96 -13.46 -1.00 18.77
CA SER A 96 -14.40 -2.11 18.71
C SER A 96 -13.93 -3.12 17.66
N TYR A 97 -13.93 -4.38 18.02
CA TYR A 97 -13.53 -5.47 17.14
C TYR A 97 -14.42 -6.69 17.29
N VAL A 98 -14.33 -7.61 16.32
CA VAL A 98 -15.01 -8.89 16.35
C VAL A 98 -14.05 -10.02 15.96
N ASN A 99 -14.12 -11.14 16.69
CA ASN A 99 -13.49 -12.40 16.33
C ASN A 99 -14.33 -13.59 16.83
N ARG A 100 -13.90 -14.81 16.53
CA ARG A 100 -14.62 -16.02 16.91
C ARG A 100 -14.51 -16.36 18.38
N VAL A 101 -13.48 -15.90 19.08
CA VAL A 101 -13.20 -16.22 20.50
C VAL A 101 -13.90 -15.24 21.42
N ASP A 102 -13.69 -13.94 21.18
CA ASP A 102 -14.18 -12.87 22.06
C ASP A 102 -15.60 -12.41 21.67
N GLY A 103 -16.09 -12.82 20.49
CA GLY A 103 -17.29 -12.22 19.91
C GLY A 103 -17.06 -10.76 19.55
N MET A 104 -18.06 -9.91 19.82
CA MET A 104 -17.92 -8.45 19.70
C MET A 104 -17.36 -7.89 21.02
N ALA A 105 -16.21 -7.25 20.96
CA ALA A 105 -15.51 -6.76 22.13
C ALA A 105 -14.94 -5.34 21.90
N THR A 106 -14.53 -4.70 22.99
CA THR A 106 -13.93 -3.37 22.99
C THR A 106 -12.66 -3.32 23.83
N ILE A 107 -11.65 -2.60 23.32
CA ILE A 107 -10.41 -2.33 24.01
C ILE A 107 -10.21 -0.81 24.09
N LYS A 108 -9.75 -0.32 25.23
CA LYS A 108 -9.26 1.03 25.43
C LYS A 108 -7.74 1.03 25.29
N ALA A 109 -7.21 1.81 24.37
CA ALA A 109 -5.76 1.97 24.22
C ALA A 109 -5.29 3.33 24.75
N LYS A 110 -4.08 3.41 25.29
CA LYS A 110 -3.42 4.71 25.58
C LYS A 110 -2.86 5.30 24.29
N SER A 111 -2.31 4.46 23.41
CA SER A 111 -1.83 4.83 22.08
C SER A 111 -2.28 3.81 21.03
N ILE A 112 -2.43 4.23 19.78
CA ILE A 112 -2.84 3.36 18.66
C ILE A 112 -1.95 3.64 17.45
N ILE A 113 -1.54 2.57 16.74
CA ILE A 113 -0.93 2.68 15.42
C ILE A 113 -1.84 2.00 14.40
N VAL A 114 -2.26 2.74 13.37
CA VAL A 114 -3.05 2.22 12.26
C VAL A 114 -2.12 1.82 11.13
N ALA A 115 -2.08 0.51 10.81
CA ALA A 115 -1.22 -0.10 9.78
C ALA A 115 -2.04 -0.99 8.83
N THR A 116 -3.22 -0.52 8.43
CA THR A 116 -4.24 -1.26 7.67
C THR A 116 -3.94 -1.41 6.18
N GLY A 117 -2.80 -0.88 5.71
CA GLY A 117 -2.34 -1.01 4.34
C GLY A 117 -3.21 -0.26 3.32
N CYS A 118 -3.40 -0.85 2.14
CA CYS A 118 -4.15 -0.25 1.03
C CYS A 118 -5.10 -1.25 0.39
N LEU A 119 -5.97 -0.73 -0.48
CA LEU A 119 -6.94 -1.48 -1.28
C LEU A 119 -6.62 -1.28 -2.77
N GLU A 120 -6.84 -2.29 -3.59
CA GLU A 120 -6.76 -2.18 -5.03
C GLU A 120 -7.98 -1.45 -5.61
N ARG A 121 -7.77 -0.65 -6.65
CA ARG A 121 -8.88 -0.05 -7.40
C ARG A 121 -9.60 -1.11 -8.21
N SER A 122 -10.92 -1.11 -8.13
CA SER A 122 -11.80 -1.98 -8.95
C SER A 122 -12.15 -1.36 -10.29
N ALA A 123 -12.76 -2.14 -11.19
CA ALA A 123 -13.31 -1.66 -12.45
C ALA A 123 -14.32 -0.50 -12.27
N GLY A 124 -15.09 -0.52 -11.17
CA GLY A 124 -16.01 0.56 -10.84
C GLY A 124 -15.33 1.89 -10.50
N ALA A 125 -14.11 1.85 -10.00
CA ALA A 125 -13.36 3.06 -9.65
C ALA A 125 -12.84 3.85 -10.87
N ILE A 126 -12.79 3.21 -12.05
CA ILE A 126 -12.39 3.83 -13.32
C ILE A 126 -13.50 3.75 -14.38
N GLU A 127 -14.69 3.32 -13.98
CA GLU A 127 -15.92 3.35 -14.80
C GLU A 127 -15.76 2.70 -16.18
N ILE A 128 -15.07 1.54 -16.29
CA ILE A 128 -14.90 0.85 -17.57
C ILE A 128 -16.28 0.57 -18.16
N PRO A 129 -16.56 1.01 -19.41
CA PRO A 129 -17.83 0.78 -20.07
C PRO A 129 -18.12 -0.71 -20.30
N GLY A 130 -19.39 -1.08 -20.41
CA GLY A 130 -19.86 -2.42 -20.74
C GLY A 130 -20.52 -3.12 -19.57
N GLU A 131 -20.49 -4.45 -19.62
CA GLU A 131 -21.17 -5.34 -18.69
C GLU A 131 -20.34 -5.58 -17.42
N ARG A 132 -20.89 -6.33 -16.46
CA ARG A 132 -20.23 -6.66 -15.18
C ARG A 132 -20.18 -8.18 -14.96
N PRO A 133 -19.55 -8.93 -15.86
CA PRO A 133 -19.44 -10.39 -15.76
C PRO A 133 -18.46 -10.81 -14.67
N SER A 134 -18.52 -12.09 -14.26
CA SER A 134 -17.40 -12.72 -13.56
C SER A 134 -16.17 -12.82 -14.47
N GLY A 135 -14.95 -12.81 -13.89
CA GLY A 135 -13.68 -12.82 -14.63
C GLY A 135 -12.98 -11.47 -14.72
N VAL A 136 -13.59 -10.39 -14.19
CA VAL A 136 -12.92 -9.09 -14.00
C VAL A 136 -12.55 -8.97 -12.53
N ILE A 137 -11.25 -9.10 -12.24
CA ILE A 137 -10.71 -9.11 -10.86
C ILE A 137 -9.44 -8.27 -10.76
N THR A 138 -9.05 -7.90 -9.55
CA THR A 138 -7.80 -7.18 -9.34
C THR A 138 -6.59 -8.12 -9.40
N ALA A 139 -5.42 -7.58 -9.72
CA ALA A 139 -4.20 -8.39 -9.86
C ALA A 139 -3.77 -9.01 -8.52
N GLY A 140 -3.91 -8.29 -7.40
CA GLY A 140 -3.61 -8.83 -6.07
C GLY A 140 -4.60 -9.90 -5.62
N GLN A 141 -5.89 -9.79 -5.99
CA GLN A 141 -6.86 -10.86 -5.75
C GLN A 141 -6.52 -12.12 -6.56
N ALA A 142 -6.11 -11.96 -7.81
CA ALA A 142 -5.63 -13.08 -8.63
C ALA A 142 -4.37 -13.72 -8.03
N GLN A 143 -3.46 -12.89 -7.50
CA GLN A 143 -2.26 -13.35 -6.81
C GLN A 143 -2.59 -14.19 -5.57
N LEU A 144 -3.54 -13.73 -4.76
CA LEU A 144 -4.03 -14.46 -3.59
C LEU A 144 -4.57 -15.85 -3.98
N TYR A 145 -5.50 -15.88 -4.94
CA TYR A 145 -6.08 -17.16 -5.38
C TYR A 145 -5.03 -18.12 -5.92
N LEU A 146 -4.08 -17.62 -6.70
CA LEU A 146 -3.08 -18.47 -7.34
C LEU A 146 -2.01 -18.94 -6.35
N ASN A 147 -1.47 -18.01 -5.52
CA ASN A 147 -0.29 -18.28 -4.71
C ASN A 147 -0.61 -18.90 -3.35
N GLU A 148 -1.74 -18.56 -2.74
CA GLU A 148 -2.14 -19.12 -1.44
C GLU A 148 -3.12 -20.29 -1.59
N TYR A 149 -4.07 -20.20 -2.53
CA TYR A 149 -5.11 -21.24 -2.69
C TYR A 149 -4.88 -22.19 -3.85
N GLY A 150 -3.91 -21.95 -4.72
CA GLY A 150 -3.60 -22.83 -5.87
C GLY A 150 -4.64 -22.79 -6.99
N TYR A 151 -5.47 -21.74 -7.07
CA TYR A 151 -6.50 -21.62 -8.10
C TYR A 151 -6.05 -20.73 -9.26
N LEU A 152 -5.97 -21.31 -10.45
CA LEU A 152 -5.79 -20.53 -11.68
C LEU A 152 -7.09 -19.80 -12.02
N VAL A 153 -7.07 -18.48 -11.98
CA VAL A 153 -8.28 -17.63 -12.12
C VAL A 153 -8.79 -17.51 -13.55
N GLY A 154 -8.03 -17.95 -14.55
CA GLY A 154 -8.43 -17.96 -15.95
C GLY A 154 -7.36 -18.53 -16.87
N LYS A 155 -7.72 -18.79 -18.13
CA LYS A 155 -6.85 -19.41 -19.15
C LYS A 155 -6.41 -18.45 -20.24
N LYS A 156 -7.26 -17.46 -20.59
CA LYS A 156 -6.97 -16.40 -21.56
C LYS A 156 -7.08 -15.06 -20.86
N VAL A 157 -5.95 -14.48 -20.52
CA VAL A 157 -5.84 -13.34 -19.62
C VAL A 157 -5.40 -12.10 -20.37
N PHE A 158 -6.00 -10.97 -20.04
CA PHE A 158 -5.48 -9.66 -20.39
C PHE A 158 -5.30 -8.83 -19.11
N ILE A 159 -4.33 -7.93 -19.08
CA ILE A 159 -4.01 -7.15 -17.89
C ILE A 159 -4.13 -5.67 -18.22
N LEU A 160 -4.83 -4.91 -17.38
CA LEU A 160 -4.91 -3.45 -17.45
C LEU A 160 -4.05 -2.84 -16.35
N GLY A 161 -3.04 -2.08 -16.76
CA GLY A 161 -2.05 -1.44 -15.92
C GLY A 161 -0.72 -2.20 -15.87
N SER A 162 0.38 -1.48 -16.06
CA SER A 162 1.76 -1.99 -16.11
C SER A 162 2.55 -1.69 -14.84
N GLY A 163 1.88 -1.51 -13.70
CA GLY A 163 2.53 -1.50 -12.39
C GLY A 163 3.11 -2.88 -12.05
N ASP A 164 4.03 -2.95 -11.09
CA ASP A 164 4.79 -4.17 -10.78
C ASP A 164 3.91 -5.39 -10.53
N ILE A 165 2.79 -5.24 -9.79
CA ILE A 165 1.90 -6.37 -9.53
C ILE A 165 1.28 -6.92 -10.84
N GLY A 166 0.92 -6.06 -11.80
CA GLY A 166 0.41 -6.46 -13.10
C GLY A 166 1.45 -7.23 -13.92
N LEU A 167 2.70 -6.74 -13.93
CA LEU A 167 3.81 -7.39 -14.62
C LEU A 167 4.16 -8.75 -14.00
N ILE A 168 4.25 -8.82 -12.67
CA ILE A 168 4.52 -10.05 -11.93
C ILE A 168 3.43 -11.08 -12.19
N MET A 169 2.15 -10.65 -12.22
CA MET A 169 1.04 -11.55 -12.52
C MET A 169 1.01 -11.99 -13.97
N ALA A 170 1.45 -11.17 -14.93
CA ALA A 170 1.62 -11.61 -16.32
C ALA A 170 2.55 -12.81 -16.41
N ARG A 171 3.73 -12.73 -15.80
CA ARG A 171 4.69 -13.84 -15.71
C ARG A 171 4.11 -15.02 -14.94
N ARG A 172 3.52 -14.77 -13.76
CA ARG A 172 3.02 -15.83 -12.87
C ARG A 172 1.92 -16.65 -13.54
N MET A 173 0.92 -15.99 -14.15
CA MET A 173 -0.16 -16.65 -14.87
C MET A 173 0.37 -17.49 -16.06
N THR A 174 1.36 -16.98 -16.78
CA THR A 174 2.00 -17.70 -17.90
C THR A 174 2.71 -18.95 -17.43
N LEU A 175 3.45 -18.88 -16.31
CA LEU A 175 4.13 -20.06 -15.73
C LEU A 175 3.15 -21.14 -15.27
N GLU A 176 1.93 -20.78 -14.89
CA GLU A 176 0.87 -21.71 -14.50
C GLU A 176 0.01 -22.17 -15.69
N GLY A 177 0.43 -21.84 -16.92
CA GLY A 177 -0.18 -22.35 -18.15
C GLY A 177 -1.33 -21.51 -18.71
N ALA A 178 -1.60 -20.32 -18.17
CA ALA A 178 -2.50 -19.37 -18.82
C ALA A 178 -1.82 -18.68 -20.00
N LYS A 179 -2.61 -18.30 -21.00
CA LYS A 179 -2.16 -17.47 -22.12
C LYS A 179 -2.45 -15.99 -21.80
N VAL A 180 -1.41 -15.21 -21.49
CA VAL A 180 -1.51 -13.77 -21.35
C VAL A 180 -1.42 -13.12 -22.72
N LEU A 181 -2.50 -12.46 -23.17
CA LEU A 181 -2.60 -11.87 -24.50
C LEU A 181 -1.97 -10.48 -24.61
N GLY A 182 -1.78 -9.80 -23.49
CA GLY A 182 -1.11 -8.52 -23.42
C GLY A 182 -1.39 -7.77 -22.13
N VAL A 183 -0.64 -6.68 -21.99
CA VAL A 183 -0.78 -5.68 -20.92
C VAL A 183 -1.05 -4.34 -21.56
N ALA A 184 -2.13 -3.64 -21.17
CA ALA A 184 -2.38 -2.27 -21.58
C ALA A 184 -1.99 -1.29 -20.48
N GLU A 185 -1.34 -0.20 -20.87
CA GLU A 185 -0.94 0.89 -19.99
C GLU A 185 -1.48 2.22 -20.53
N LEU A 186 -2.19 2.94 -19.68
CA LEU A 186 -2.80 4.22 -20.03
C LEU A 186 -1.76 5.28 -20.39
N MET A 187 -0.61 5.27 -19.71
CA MET A 187 0.48 6.21 -19.90
C MET A 187 1.36 5.80 -21.10
N PRO A 188 2.10 6.76 -21.72
CA PRO A 188 3.05 6.46 -22.79
C PRO A 188 4.35 5.78 -22.26
N TYR A 189 4.37 5.37 -21.02
CA TYR A 189 5.47 4.66 -20.35
C TYR A 189 4.92 3.69 -19.31
N SER A 190 5.67 2.62 -19.03
CA SER A 190 5.33 1.70 -17.95
C SER A 190 5.67 2.30 -16.59
N ASN A 191 4.82 2.02 -15.58
CA ASN A 191 5.04 2.41 -14.20
C ASN A 191 5.79 1.33 -13.38
N GLY A 192 6.00 0.15 -13.94
CA GLY A 192 6.75 -0.93 -13.29
C GLY A 192 8.26 -0.78 -13.45
N LEU A 193 9.00 -1.46 -12.59
CA LEU A 193 10.46 -1.50 -12.62
C LEU A 193 10.96 -2.13 -13.93
N ASN A 194 12.06 -1.58 -14.47
CA ASN A 194 12.66 -2.05 -15.73
C ASN A 194 12.99 -3.56 -15.71
N ARG A 195 13.43 -4.10 -14.56
CA ARG A 195 13.68 -5.53 -14.40
C ARG A 195 12.40 -6.36 -14.58
N ASN A 196 11.25 -5.87 -14.08
CA ASN A 196 9.96 -6.56 -14.21
C ASN A 196 9.44 -6.49 -15.65
N ILE A 197 9.65 -5.37 -16.36
CA ILE A 197 9.35 -5.28 -17.80
C ILE A 197 10.14 -6.35 -18.56
N GLN A 198 11.43 -6.50 -18.27
CA GLN A 198 12.26 -7.52 -18.91
C GLN A 198 11.80 -8.93 -18.55
N GLN A 199 11.82 -9.27 -17.26
CA GLN A 199 11.61 -10.64 -16.76
C GLN A 199 10.15 -11.11 -16.83
N CYS A 200 9.18 -10.20 -16.86
CA CYS A 200 7.76 -10.57 -16.81
C CYS A 200 7.05 -10.43 -18.16
N LEU A 201 7.55 -9.60 -19.06
CA LEU A 201 6.92 -9.43 -20.38
C LEU A 201 7.84 -9.88 -21.51
N LYS A 202 9.05 -9.31 -21.65
CA LYS A 202 9.92 -9.58 -22.79
C LYS A 202 10.39 -11.04 -22.83
N ASP A 203 10.78 -11.60 -21.69
CA ASP A 203 11.23 -12.99 -21.62
C ASP A 203 10.11 -14.02 -21.91
N PHE A 204 8.86 -13.58 -21.94
CA PHE A 204 7.67 -14.39 -22.24
C PHE A 204 6.93 -13.95 -23.51
N ASP A 205 7.50 -13.03 -24.29
CA ASP A 205 6.88 -12.48 -25.51
C ASP A 205 5.46 -11.91 -25.28
N ILE A 206 5.20 -11.32 -24.09
CA ILE A 206 3.92 -10.73 -23.76
C ILE A 206 3.91 -9.26 -24.24
N PRO A 207 2.96 -8.89 -25.13
CA PRO A 207 2.88 -7.55 -25.67
C PRO A 207 2.52 -6.51 -24.60
N LEU A 208 3.19 -5.33 -24.63
CA LEU A 208 2.85 -4.15 -23.84
C LEU A 208 2.31 -3.06 -24.76
N TYR A 209 1.06 -2.68 -24.55
CA TYR A 209 0.35 -1.63 -25.28
C TYR A 209 0.36 -0.35 -24.44
N LEU A 210 1.31 0.56 -24.74
CA LEU A 210 1.41 1.88 -24.11
C LEU A 210 0.41 2.85 -24.75
N SER A 211 -0.09 3.84 -24.00
CA SER A 211 -1.16 4.76 -24.42
C SER A 211 -2.43 4.01 -24.84
N HIS A 212 -2.78 2.94 -24.15
CA HIS A 212 -3.96 2.14 -24.39
C HIS A 212 -4.75 1.90 -23.09
N THR A 213 -6.05 1.71 -23.23
CA THR A 213 -6.93 1.32 -22.11
C THR A 213 -7.96 0.29 -22.55
N VAL A 214 -8.53 -0.43 -21.59
CA VAL A 214 -9.74 -1.23 -21.85
C VAL A 214 -10.92 -0.29 -21.98
N SER A 215 -11.46 -0.19 -23.16
CA SER A 215 -12.58 0.72 -23.50
C SER A 215 -13.95 0.06 -23.37
N LYS A 216 -14.01 -1.30 -23.31
CA LYS A 216 -15.28 -2.01 -23.14
C LYS A 216 -15.07 -3.43 -22.59
N ILE A 217 -15.97 -3.82 -21.69
CA ILE A 217 -16.11 -5.19 -21.18
C ILE A 217 -17.32 -5.85 -21.83
N ILE A 218 -17.16 -7.08 -22.31
CA ILE A 218 -18.17 -7.83 -23.08
C ILE A 218 -18.37 -9.20 -22.42
N GLY A 219 -19.60 -9.54 -22.07
CA GLY A 219 -20.01 -10.81 -21.50
C GLY A 219 -21.04 -10.62 -20.39
N LYS A 220 -22.09 -11.43 -20.39
CA LYS A 220 -23.18 -11.28 -19.42
C LYS A 220 -22.87 -11.93 -18.07
N ASP A 221 -22.73 -13.24 -18.06
CA ASP A 221 -22.46 -14.01 -16.82
C ASP A 221 -20.97 -14.19 -16.57
N LYS A 222 -20.22 -14.40 -17.65
CA LYS A 222 -18.75 -14.54 -17.66
C LYS A 222 -18.15 -13.59 -18.69
N LEU A 223 -16.90 -13.20 -18.45
CA LEU A 223 -16.14 -12.41 -19.42
C LEU A 223 -15.91 -13.25 -20.69
N GLU A 224 -16.24 -12.67 -21.83
CA GLU A 224 -16.09 -13.29 -23.16
C GLU A 224 -15.02 -12.56 -23.98
N ALA A 225 -15.00 -11.23 -23.87
CA ALA A 225 -14.04 -10.41 -24.59
C ALA A 225 -13.89 -9.03 -23.93
N ILE A 226 -12.84 -8.32 -24.33
CA ILE A 226 -12.63 -6.91 -24.05
C ILE A 226 -12.31 -6.17 -25.35
N GLU A 227 -12.59 -4.86 -25.38
CA GLU A 227 -12.04 -3.95 -26.36
C GLU A 227 -10.93 -3.11 -25.72
N VAL A 228 -9.79 -3.02 -26.40
CA VAL A 228 -8.64 -2.20 -25.99
C VAL A 228 -8.45 -1.13 -27.06
N SER A 229 -8.42 0.14 -26.64
CA SER A 229 -8.32 1.29 -27.54
C SER A 229 -7.12 2.16 -27.19
N GLU A 230 -6.61 2.87 -28.20
CA GLU A 230 -5.61 3.93 -28.01
C GLU A 230 -6.23 5.13 -27.28
N VAL A 231 -5.38 5.84 -26.52
CA VAL A 231 -5.76 7.11 -25.89
C VAL A 231 -4.87 8.25 -26.35
N ASP A 232 -5.45 9.44 -26.44
CA ASP A 232 -4.75 10.67 -26.77
C ASP A 232 -3.93 11.23 -25.58
N SER A 233 -3.25 12.35 -25.78
CA SER A 233 -2.47 13.03 -24.72
C SER A 233 -3.31 13.54 -23.56
N SER A 234 -4.63 13.62 -23.71
CA SER A 234 -5.60 13.96 -22.66
C SER A 234 -6.19 12.71 -21.99
N LEU A 235 -5.64 11.52 -22.30
CA LEU A 235 -6.07 10.20 -21.83
C LEU A 235 -7.51 9.83 -22.23
N LYS A 236 -8.02 10.41 -23.34
CA LYS A 236 -9.32 10.08 -23.91
C LYS A 236 -9.17 9.03 -25.00
N VAL A 237 -10.11 8.10 -25.03
CA VAL A 237 -10.16 7.05 -26.06
C VAL A 237 -10.29 7.67 -27.46
N ILE A 238 -9.44 7.21 -28.38
CA ILE A 238 -9.48 7.57 -29.80
C ILE A 238 -10.46 6.65 -30.51
N GLU A 239 -11.51 7.21 -31.09
CA GLU A 239 -12.52 6.45 -31.84
C GLU A 239 -11.90 5.68 -33.02
N GLY A 240 -12.42 4.48 -33.30
CA GLY A 240 -11.97 3.64 -34.40
C GLY A 240 -10.68 2.86 -34.15
N THR A 241 -10.02 2.99 -32.98
CA THR A 241 -8.79 2.26 -32.63
C THR A 241 -9.05 0.96 -31.85
N ALA A 242 -10.29 0.67 -31.52
CA ALA A 242 -10.68 -0.47 -30.70
C ALA A 242 -10.23 -1.81 -31.32
N ARG A 243 -9.52 -2.61 -30.55
CA ARG A 243 -9.13 -4.00 -30.87
C ARG A 243 -9.81 -4.94 -29.89
N ARG A 244 -10.48 -5.95 -30.41
CA ARG A 244 -11.16 -6.97 -29.63
C ARG A 244 -10.19 -8.10 -29.25
N PHE A 245 -10.21 -8.47 -27.97
CA PHE A 245 -9.48 -9.62 -27.43
C PHE A 245 -10.47 -10.59 -26.78
N GLU A 246 -10.46 -11.83 -27.22
CA GLU A 246 -11.24 -12.93 -26.65
C GLU A 246 -10.54 -13.43 -25.38
N VAL A 247 -11.07 -13.12 -24.22
CA VAL A 247 -10.49 -13.41 -22.91
C VAL A 247 -11.55 -13.89 -21.92
N ASP A 248 -11.16 -14.78 -21.02
CA ASP A 248 -12.00 -15.21 -19.90
C ASP A 248 -11.66 -14.46 -18.59
N THR A 249 -10.54 -13.73 -18.58
CA THR A 249 -10.08 -13.00 -17.38
C THR A 249 -9.43 -11.68 -17.76
N LEU A 250 -9.87 -10.62 -17.09
CA LEU A 250 -9.25 -9.29 -17.08
C LEU A 250 -8.70 -9.01 -15.69
N LEU A 251 -7.36 -8.89 -15.58
CA LEU A 251 -6.71 -8.46 -14.34
C LEU A 251 -6.53 -6.95 -14.32
N LEU A 252 -6.90 -6.34 -13.20
CA LEU A 252 -6.77 -4.90 -12.99
C LEU A 252 -5.58 -4.61 -12.07
N SER A 253 -4.58 -3.91 -12.61
CA SER A 253 -3.41 -3.38 -11.89
C SER A 253 -3.36 -1.86 -12.01
N ILE A 254 -4.47 -1.21 -11.63
CA ILE A 254 -4.78 0.21 -11.91
C ILE A 254 -4.56 1.12 -10.70
N GLY A 255 -3.68 0.70 -9.81
CA GLY A 255 -3.26 1.46 -8.66
C GLY A 255 -3.97 1.08 -7.37
N LEU A 256 -3.45 1.62 -6.28
CA LEU A 256 -3.83 1.33 -4.90
C LEU A 256 -4.38 2.59 -4.23
N ILE A 257 -5.21 2.39 -3.20
CA ILE A 257 -5.78 3.47 -2.39
C ILE A 257 -5.52 3.13 -0.92
N PRO A 258 -4.93 4.05 -0.13
CA PRO A 258 -4.79 3.88 1.31
C PRO A 258 -6.09 3.43 1.99
N ASN A 259 -6.04 2.39 2.81
CA ASN A 259 -7.21 1.87 3.54
C ASN A 259 -7.45 2.68 4.82
N ASN A 260 -7.91 3.90 4.66
CA ASN A 260 -8.01 4.92 5.70
C ASN A 260 -9.41 5.00 6.35
N ALA A 261 -10.25 3.97 6.18
CA ALA A 261 -11.65 4.01 6.61
C ALA A 261 -11.83 4.31 8.10
N LEU A 262 -11.00 3.71 8.97
CA LEU A 262 -11.07 3.93 10.42
C LEU A 262 -10.71 5.36 10.81
N LEU A 263 -9.65 5.92 10.21
CA LEU A 263 -9.21 7.29 10.48
C LEU A 263 -10.19 8.32 9.89
N ASN A 264 -10.77 8.06 8.73
CA ASN A 264 -11.81 8.90 8.14
C ASN A 264 -13.07 8.96 9.01
N ALA A 265 -13.46 7.82 9.60
CA ALA A 265 -14.65 7.74 10.44
C ALA A 265 -14.56 8.64 11.69
N ILE A 266 -13.35 8.91 12.18
CA ILE A 266 -13.13 9.82 13.32
C ILE A 266 -12.81 11.26 12.90
N GLY A 267 -12.79 11.55 11.60
CA GLY A 267 -12.55 12.88 11.06
C GLY A 267 -11.07 13.26 10.91
N ALA A 268 -10.14 12.30 10.80
CA ALA A 268 -8.74 12.60 10.56
C ALA A 268 -8.54 13.29 9.18
N PRO A 269 -7.83 14.42 9.12
CA PRO A 269 -7.55 15.13 7.88
C PRO A 269 -6.80 14.23 6.89
N GLN A 270 -7.20 14.27 5.62
CA GLN A 270 -6.53 13.53 4.54
C GLN A 270 -5.52 14.39 3.80
N SER A 271 -4.41 13.78 3.42
CA SER A 271 -3.43 14.34 2.51
C SER A 271 -3.81 14.08 1.04
N LYS A 272 -2.99 14.57 0.12
CA LYS A 272 -3.14 14.29 -1.33
C LYS A 272 -3.00 12.81 -1.68
N THR A 273 -2.41 11.99 -0.82
CA THR A 273 -2.29 10.54 -0.98
C THR A 273 -3.60 9.80 -0.72
N ARG A 274 -4.60 10.46 -0.13
CA ARG A 274 -5.81 9.89 0.50
C ARG A 274 -5.53 9.13 1.80
N GLY A 275 -4.29 9.14 2.29
CA GLY A 275 -3.94 8.76 3.66
C GLY A 275 -4.10 9.93 4.61
N SER A 276 -4.02 9.69 5.91
CA SER A 276 -4.09 10.75 6.90
C SER A 276 -2.87 11.67 6.85
N CYS A 277 -3.09 12.94 7.19
CA CYS A 277 -1.99 13.84 7.49
C CYS A 277 -1.27 13.38 8.76
N VAL A 278 0.05 13.37 8.74
CA VAL A 278 0.90 13.01 9.88
C VAL A 278 2.06 13.99 10.03
N ASN A 279 2.61 14.05 11.24
CA ASN A 279 3.85 14.75 11.53
C ASN A 279 5.10 13.85 11.33
N GLU A 280 6.29 14.34 11.69
CA GLU A 280 7.58 13.63 11.58
C GLU A 280 7.68 12.35 12.41
N HIS A 281 6.85 12.21 13.45
CA HIS A 281 6.73 11.00 14.27
C HIS A 281 5.65 10.03 13.76
N MET A 282 5.04 10.31 12.61
CA MET A 282 3.89 9.59 12.06
C MET A 282 2.63 9.69 12.94
N GLU A 283 2.56 10.70 13.84
CA GLU A 283 1.36 11.01 14.62
C GLU A 283 0.36 11.77 13.75
N THR A 284 -0.90 11.37 13.82
CA THR A 284 -2.01 12.04 13.13
C THR A 284 -2.38 13.36 13.86
N SER A 285 -3.47 14.00 13.44
CA SER A 285 -4.01 15.17 14.17
C SER A 285 -4.62 14.81 15.55
N PHE A 286 -4.68 13.54 15.90
CA PHE A 286 -5.19 13.07 17.18
C PHE A 286 -4.04 12.56 18.06
N ASP A 287 -4.01 13.04 19.28
CA ASP A 287 -2.98 12.72 20.28
C ASP A 287 -2.84 11.23 20.54
N GLY A 288 -1.64 10.69 20.36
CA GLY A 288 -1.33 9.26 20.57
C GLY A 288 -1.96 8.33 19.54
N LEU A 289 -2.39 8.87 18.40
CA LEU A 289 -2.89 8.10 17.27
C LEU A 289 -1.96 8.25 16.07
N PHE A 290 -1.26 7.18 15.75
CA PHE A 290 -0.25 7.10 14.70
C PHE A 290 -0.76 6.32 13.49
N ALA A 291 -0.12 6.53 12.33
CA ALA A 291 -0.37 5.73 11.14
C ALA A 291 0.93 5.52 10.37
N CYS A 292 1.12 4.34 9.74
CA CYS A 292 2.32 4.04 8.97
C CYS A 292 2.08 3.02 7.86
N GLY A 293 2.94 3.07 6.85
CA GLY A 293 2.88 2.19 5.69
C GLY A 293 1.83 2.61 4.68
N ASN A 294 1.31 1.66 3.91
CA ASN A 294 0.44 1.96 2.77
C ASN A 294 -0.93 2.58 3.13
N VAL A 295 -1.26 2.68 4.41
CA VAL A 295 -2.42 3.47 4.87
C VAL A 295 -2.16 4.98 4.77
N LEU A 296 -0.89 5.42 4.75
CA LEU A 296 -0.51 6.82 4.55
C LEU A 296 -0.26 7.14 3.08
N HIS A 297 0.60 6.40 2.45
CA HIS A 297 0.90 6.48 1.03
C HIS A 297 1.44 5.14 0.53
N VAL A 298 1.25 4.86 -0.76
CA VAL A 298 1.71 3.60 -1.34
C VAL A 298 3.21 3.63 -1.57
N HIS A 299 3.92 2.70 -0.96
CA HIS A 299 5.36 2.52 -1.12
C HIS A 299 5.67 1.58 -2.29
N ASP A 300 6.81 1.79 -2.95
CA ASP A 300 7.29 0.90 -4.01
C ASP A 300 8.06 -0.31 -3.45
N LEU A 301 8.69 -0.17 -2.28
CA LEU A 301 9.45 -1.21 -1.61
C LEU A 301 8.96 -1.41 -0.17
N VAL A 302 8.86 -2.67 0.26
CA VAL A 302 8.48 -3.00 1.64
C VAL A 302 9.52 -2.55 2.66
N ASP A 303 10.79 -2.48 2.26
CA ASP A 303 11.89 -1.99 3.09
C ASP A 303 11.61 -0.56 3.60
N TYR A 304 11.11 0.33 2.74
CA TYR A 304 10.70 1.68 3.14
C TYR A 304 9.42 1.72 3.99
N VAL A 305 8.54 0.73 3.83
CA VAL A 305 7.37 0.56 4.72
C VAL A 305 7.82 0.26 6.15
N VAL A 306 8.80 -0.61 6.29
CA VAL A 306 9.37 -1.02 7.59
C VAL A 306 10.10 0.15 8.26
N GLU A 307 10.89 0.89 7.49
CA GLU A 307 11.59 2.09 7.97
C GLU A 307 10.62 3.13 8.52
N GLU A 308 9.58 3.50 7.76
CA GLU A 308 8.54 4.43 8.21
C GLU A 308 7.78 3.92 9.45
N ALA A 309 7.50 2.63 9.48
CA ALA A 309 6.80 2.01 10.59
C ALA A 309 7.62 2.03 11.90
N ARG A 310 8.94 1.94 11.83
CA ARG A 310 9.82 2.11 12.98
C ARG A 310 9.71 3.51 13.57
N VAL A 311 9.58 4.54 12.72
CA VAL A 311 9.36 5.92 13.18
C VAL A 311 8.04 6.03 13.94
N ALA A 312 6.96 5.42 13.44
CA ALA A 312 5.67 5.38 14.13
C ALA A 312 5.76 4.66 15.49
N GLY A 313 6.48 3.54 15.55
CA GLY A 313 6.71 2.78 16.80
C GLY A 313 7.50 3.57 17.84
N LEU A 314 8.55 4.27 17.40
CA LEU A 314 9.32 5.19 18.26
C LEU A 314 8.46 6.36 18.74
N GLY A 315 7.68 7.00 17.83
CA GLY A 315 6.77 8.08 18.17
C GLY A 315 5.74 7.68 19.22
N ALA A 316 5.11 6.51 19.05
CA ALA A 316 4.17 5.97 20.03
C ALA A 316 4.84 5.69 21.40
N SER A 317 6.10 5.22 21.40
CA SER A 317 6.86 5.03 22.63
C SER A 317 7.15 6.35 23.33
N LYS A 318 7.62 7.37 22.63
CA LYS A 318 7.83 8.73 23.16
C LYS A 318 6.54 9.30 23.76
N TYR A 319 5.42 9.14 23.04
CA TYR A 319 4.10 9.58 23.51
C TYR A 319 3.71 8.92 24.85
N LEU A 320 3.83 7.59 24.93
CA LEU A 320 3.48 6.83 26.15
C LEU A 320 4.33 7.14 27.34
N LYS A 321 5.57 7.56 27.14
CA LYS A 321 6.50 8.02 28.19
C LYS A 321 6.31 9.48 28.58
N GLY A 322 5.49 10.24 27.82
CA GLY A 322 5.37 11.69 28.00
C GLY A 322 6.60 12.47 27.53
N GLU A 323 7.38 11.88 26.64
CA GLU A 323 8.61 12.46 26.08
C GLU A 323 8.35 13.18 24.75
N LEU A 324 7.15 13.05 24.16
CA LEU A 324 6.78 13.75 22.94
C LEU A 324 6.42 15.21 23.27
N ILE A 325 7.30 16.12 22.95
CA ILE A 325 7.08 17.56 23.14
C ILE A 325 6.18 18.03 21.98
N ARG A 326 5.27 18.94 22.25
CA ARG A 326 4.42 19.58 21.25
C ARG A 326 4.75 21.05 21.21
N GLY A 327 5.55 21.39 20.21
CA GLY A 327 5.98 22.76 20.01
C GLY A 327 4.89 23.64 19.41
N GLU A 328 5.15 24.94 19.46
CA GLU A 328 4.31 25.95 18.83
C GLU A 328 4.72 26.24 17.37
N HIS A 329 5.98 25.90 17.01
CA HIS A 329 6.55 26.19 15.68
C HIS A 329 6.34 25.03 14.71
N LYS A 330 5.13 24.95 14.12
CA LYS A 330 4.75 23.92 13.14
C LYS A 330 4.81 24.49 11.73
N ILE A 331 5.45 23.73 10.84
CA ILE A 331 5.47 24.04 9.41
C ILE A 331 4.73 22.95 8.63
N LEU A 332 4.05 23.35 7.54
CA LEU A 332 3.41 22.44 6.62
C LEU A 332 4.36 22.13 5.47
N THR A 333 4.38 20.88 5.05
CA THR A 333 5.10 20.46 3.85
C THR A 333 4.16 20.50 2.65
N GLU A 334 4.60 21.08 1.55
CA GLU A 334 3.81 21.17 0.33
C GLU A 334 4.58 20.60 -0.86
N ALA A 335 3.85 19.88 -1.70
CA ALA A 335 4.38 19.36 -2.96
C ALA A 335 4.42 20.49 -4.01
N GLY A 336 5.63 20.86 -4.44
CA GLY A 336 5.87 21.82 -5.51
C GLY A 336 5.58 21.21 -6.90
N GLU A 337 6.02 21.96 -7.94
CA GLU A 337 5.87 21.51 -9.34
C GLU A 337 6.57 20.17 -9.56
N GLY A 338 5.94 19.28 -10.31
CA GLY A 338 6.46 17.94 -10.62
C GLY A 338 6.31 16.91 -9.50
N ILE A 339 5.99 17.32 -8.26
CA ILE A 339 5.82 16.44 -7.10
C ILE A 339 4.32 16.19 -6.86
N GLY A 340 3.96 14.93 -6.64
CA GLY A 340 2.58 14.51 -6.38
C GLY A 340 2.15 14.76 -4.94
N TYR A 341 2.99 14.37 -4.01
CA TYR A 341 2.77 14.52 -2.56
C TYR A 341 4.11 14.50 -1.81
N VAL A 342 4.07 14.93 -0.55
CA VAL A 342 5.17 14.82 0.43
C VAL A 342 4.61 14.26 1.73
N VAL A 343 5.37 13.40 2.41
CA VAL A 343 5.10 12.85 3.75
C VAL A 343 6.37 13.02 4.58
N PRO A 344 6.28 13.49 5.84
CA PRO A 344 5.11 13.94 6.57
C PRO A 344 4.50 15.23 5.99
N SER A 345 3.22 15.50 6.31
CA SER A 345 2.50 16.71 5.87
C SER A 345 2.71 17.92 6.79
N GLN A 346 3.26 17.69 7.96
CA GLN A 346 3.58 18.71 8.96
C GLN A 346 4.87 18.34 9.68
N ILE A 347 5.64 19.32 10.11
CA ILE A 347 6.86 19.17 10.91
C ILE A 347 6.76 20.09 12.11
N ASP A 348 7.03 19.59 13.31
CA ASP A 348 7.18 20.39 14.52
C ASP A 348 8.67 20.72 14.71
N LEU A 349 9.04 21.99 14.52
CA LEU A 349 10.43 22.42 14.59
C LEU A 349 11.02 22.38 16.00
N ASP A 350 10.19 22.42 17.03
CA ASP A 350 10.64 22.38 18.43
C ASP A 350 11.03 20.94 18.85
N GLU A 351 10.50 19.92 18.13
CA GLU A 351 10.75 18.50 18.32
C GLU A 351 11.72 17.91 17.26
N ALA A 352 12.02 18.68 16.22
CA ALA A 352 12.82 18.20 15.11
C ALA A 352 14.20 17.74 15.56
N GLU A 353 14.53 16.48 15.31
CA GLU A 353 15.87 15.94 15.45
C GLU A 353 16.82 16.50 14.36
N ASP A 354 18.08 16.11 14.34
CA ASP A 354 19.11 16.62 13.42
C ASP A 354 18.71 16.52 11.94
N PHE A 355 17.83 15.59 11.59
CA PHE A 355 17.27 15.48 10.24
C PHE A 355 15.87 14.89 10.26
N ILE A 356 15.07 15.26 9.25
CA ILE A 356 13.74 14.71 8.98
C ILE A 356 13.74 14.14 7.58
N GLU A 357 13.32 12.88 7.46
CA GLU A 357 13.16 12.25 6.16
C GLU A 357 11.85 12.70 5.49
N LEU A 358 11.98 13.24 4.27
CA LEU A 358 10.83 13.61 3.44
C LEU A 358 10.65 12.58 2.34
N LYS A 359 9.55 11.85 2.38
CA LYS A 359 9.13 10.91 1.32
C LYS A 359 8.21 11.62 0.34
N PHE A 360 8.47 11.47 -0.94
CA PHE A 360 7.65 12.10 -1.98
C PHE A 360 7.57 11.23 -3.23
N ARG A 361 6.60 11.53 -4.10
CA ARG A 361 6.47 10.88 -5.40
C ARG A 361 6.42 11.90 -6.52
N VAL A 362 7.22 11.67 -7.57
CA VAL A 362 7.18 12.47 -8.80
C VAL A 362 5.91 12.13 -9.61
N LYS A 363 5.36 13.11 -10.33
CA LYS A 363 4.16 12.93 -11.15
C LYS A 363 4.44 12.21 -12.47
N ARG A 364 5.69 12.31 -12.98
CA ARG A 364 6.11 11.74 -14.25
C ARG A 364 7.62 11.51 -14.26
N PRO A 365 8.12 10.57 -15.06
CA PRO A 365 9.55 10.44 -15.29
C PRO A 365 10.14 11.75 -15.82
N SER A 366 11.25 12.16 -15.27
CA SER A 366 11.96 13.40 -15.65
C SER A 366 13.46 13.12 -15.72
N LYS A 367 14.17 13.85 -16.60
CA LYS A 367 15.62 13.79 -16.74
C LYS A 367 16.19 15.18 -16.56
N ASP A 368 17.42 15.24 -16.06
CA ASP A 368 18.17 16.51 -15.92
C ASP A 368 17.40 17.55 -15.09
N VAL A 369 16.78 17.10 -13.98
CA VAL A 369 16.03 17.94 -13.06
C VAL A 369 16.67 17.94 -11.68
N TYR A 370 16.37 18.96 -10.89
CA TYR A 370 16.80 19.08 -9.51
C TYR A 370 15.58 19.04 -8.59
N ILE A 371 15.79 18.44 -7.41
CA ILE A 371 14.84 18.57 -6.30
C ILE A 371 15.22 19.84 -5.54
N VAL A 372 14.25 20.76 -5.41
CA VAL A 372 14.45 22.03 -4.73
C VAL A 372 13.60 22.05 -3.45
N TYR A 373 14.28 22.25 -2.33
CA TYR A 373 13.64 22.49 -1.03
C TYR A 373 13.62 24.01 -0.79
N SER A 374 12.45 24.55 -0.50
CA SER A 374 12.29 25.98 -0.22
C SER A 374 11.38 26.21 0.98
N CYS A 375 11.60 27.29 1.72
CA CYS A 375 10.75 27.77 2.78
C CYS A 375 10.57 29.28 2.59
N ASP A 376 9.34 29.79 2.70
CA ASP A 376 8.98 31.20 2.52
C ASP A 376 9.59 31.83 1.24
N GLY A 377 9.57 31.05 0.15
CA GLY A 377 10.11 31.48 -1.14
C GLY A 377 11.63 31.45 -1.25
N LYS A 378 12.36 31.10 -0.20
CA LYS A 378 13.83 30.97 -0.22
C LYS A 378 14.24 29.52 -0.43
N ILE A 379 15.16 29.28 -1.34
CA ILE A 379 15.76 27.96 -1.57
C ILE A 379 16.68 27.61 -0.40
N ILE A 380 16.40 26.51 0.28
CA ILE A 380 17.21 25.97 1.38
C ILE A 380 18.23 24.98 0.83
N LYS A 381 17.79 24.09 -0.08
CA LYS A 381 18.62 23.03 -0.63
C LYS A 381 18.23 22.73 -2.08
N LYS A 382 19.21 22.33 -2.87
CA LYS A 382 19.05 21.84 -4.24
C LYS A 382 19.86 20.54 -4.37
N VAL A 383 19.21 19.47 -4.80
CA VAL A 383 19.81 18.13 -4.94
C VAL A 383 19.65 17.64 -6.37
#